data_60f9d9420d4646d0d18b77a647a0f969
#
_entry.id   60f9d9420d4646d0d18b77a647a0f969
#
_cell.length_a   1.000
_cell.length_b   1.000
_cell.length_c   1.000
_cell.angle_alpha   90.00
_cell.angle_beta   90.00
_cell.angle_gamma   90.00
#
_symmetry.space_group_name_H-M   'P 1'
#
loop_
_entity.id
_entity.type
_entity.pdbx_description
1 polymer ?
#
loop_
_entity_poly.entity_id
_entity_poly.type
_entity_poly.pdbx_seq_one_letter_code
_entity_poly.pdbx_strand_id
1 'polypeptide(L)'
;MHGTGMFDKILKFEHALAEFTGAPYVIMTDCCTHAIELCLRHDRIRSCSFTAFTYLSVAMTMHKLGIKYGLENEVWTGEYHIHDTRIWDSARRLDKNMYRPGTMQCLSFGHGKPLHIGRGGAILLDDKAAYEAMLLQRYDGRNLNISPWETQSTFRVGYHYKPTPEEAIQGLAMLEGIKEHNPVPVPIAYPDLRTITITD
;
A
#
# COMPACT_ATOMS: atom_id res chain seq x y z
N MET A 1 -28.72 -1.17 -10.53
CA MET A 1 -28.05 -0.31 -11.55
C MET A 1 -26.73 0.12 -10.95
N HIS A 2 -25.63 -0.47 -11.43
CA HIS A 2 -24.31 -0.24 -10.89
C HIS A 2 -23.85 1.15 -11.30
N GLY A 3 -23.37 1.94 -10.35
CA GLY A 3 -22.74 3.22 -10.61
C GLY A 3 -21.54 3.04 -11.55
N THR A 4 -21.80 3.18 -12.83
CA THR A 4 -20.78 3.13 -13.89
C THR A 4 -19.86 4.32 -13.73
N GLY A 5 -18.63 4.10 -13.31
CA GLY A 5 -17.73 5.19 -13.51
C GLY A 5 -16.38 5.07 -12.79
N MET A 6 -16.26 5.70 -11.67
CA MET A 6 -14.98 5.97 -11.03
C MET A 6 -14.36 4.72 -10.39
N PHE A 7 -15.15 3.97 -9.64
CA PHE A 7 -14.64 2.79 -8.91
C PHE A 7 -14.42 1.57 -9.78
N ASP A 8 -15.14 1.44 -10.91
CA ASP A 8 -14.95 0.32 -11.85
C ASP A 8 -13.53 0.28 -12.43
N LYS A 9 -12.93 1.43 -12.65
CA LYS A 9 -11.56 1.52 -13.17
C LYS A 9 -10.54 1.09 -12.12
N ILE A 10 -10.75 1.52 -10.87
CA ILE A 10 -9.92 1.14 -9.73
C ILE A 10 -10.01 -0.37 -9.51
N LEU A 11 -11.22 -0.92 -9.45
CA LEU A 11 -11.44 -2.37 -9.29
C LEU A 11 -10.82 -3.20 -10.42
N LYS A 12 -10.89 -2.73 -11.68
CA LYS A 12 -10.22 -3.42 -12.79
C LYS A 12 -8.71 -3.49 -12.62
N PHE A 13 -8.10 -2.40 -12.20
CA PHE A 13 -6.67 -2.39 -11.93
C PHE A 13 -6.30 -3.28 -10.72
N GLU A 14 -7.09 -3.21 -9.64
CA GLU A 14 -6.91 -4.08 -8.47
C GLU A 14 -7.00 -5.56 -8.84
N HIS A 15 -7.96 -5.97 -9.67
CA HIS A 15 -8.10 -7.35 -10.15
C HIS A 15 -6.91 -7.76 -11.03
N ALA A 16 -6.50 -6.94 -11.99
CA ALA A 16 -5.36 -7.24 -12.86
C ALA A 16 -4.06 -7.37 -12.04
N LEU A 17 -3.88 -6.51 -11.04
CA LEU A 17 -2.72 -6.58 -10.15
C LEU A 17 -2.77 -7.82 -9.25
N ALA A 18 -3.96 -8.24 -8.79
CA ALA A 18 -4.18 -9.47 -8.05
C ALA A 18 -3.78 -10.69 -8.90
N GLU A 19 -4.25 -10.78 -10.14
CA GLU A 19 -3.88 -11.84 -11.09
C GLU A 19 -2.38 -11.88 -11.35
N PHE A 20 -1.75 -10.72 -11.54
CA PHE A 20 -0.32 -10.63 -11.79
C PHE A 20 0.50 -11.08 -10.59
N THR A 21 0.18 -10.60 -9.40
CA THR A 21 0.97 -10.85 -8.18
C THR A 21 0.64 -12.16 -7.49
N GLY A 22 -0.50 -12.79 -7.83
CA GLY A 22 -1.01 -13.98 -7.16
C GLY A 22 -1.66 -13.69 -5.79
N ALA A 23 -1.92 -12.44 -5.47
CA ALA A 23 -2.60 -12.06 -4.24
C ALA A 23 -4.12 -12.29 -4.35
N PRO A 24 -4.78 -12.91 -3.36
CA PRO A 24 -6.24 -13.05 -3.35
C PRO A 24 -7.00 -11.73 -3.41
N TYR A 25 -6.47 -10.70 -2.76
CA TYR A 25 -7.07 -9.36 -2.72
C TYR A 25 -6.02 -8.28 -2.90
N VAL A 26 -6.43 -7.18 -3.54
CA VAL A 26 -5.62 -5.97 -3.70
C VAL A 26 -6.44 -4.75 -3.33
N ILE A 27 -5.82 -3.80 -2.64
CA ILE A 27 -6.41 -2.49 -2.32
C ILE A 27 -5.47 -1.42 -2.86
N MET A 28 -5.87 -0.72 -3.92
CA MET A 28 -5.12 0.43 -4.42
C MET A 28 -5.29 1.63 -3.48
N THR A 29 -4.21 2.35 -3.22
CA THR A 29 -4.16 3.58 -2.42
C THR A 29 -3.51 4.71 -3.23
N ASP A 30 -3.64 5.94 -2.75
CA ASP A 30 -3.02 7.12 -3.36
C ASP A 30 -1.48 7.15 -3.22
N CYS A 31 -0.90 6.38 -2.29
CA CYS A 31 0.55 6.17 -2.17
C CYS A 31 0.88 4.96 -1.27
N CYS A 32 2.11 4.45 -1.38
CA CYS A 32 2.59 3.34 -0.54
C CYS A 32 2.62 3.71 0.96
N THR A 33 2.94 4.95 1.30
CA THR A 33 2.94 5.42 2.70
C THR A 33 1.57 5.22 3.34
N HIS A 34 0.49 5.54 2.64
CA HIS A 34 -0.87 5.33 3.13
C HIS A 34 -1.29 3.85 3.08
N ALA A 35 -0.73 3.04 2.17
CA ALA A 35 -0.90 1.60 2.20
C ALA A 35 -0.32 1.01 3.51
N ILE A 36 0.91 1.37 3.86
CA ILE A 36 1.55 0.97 5.12
C ILE A 36 0.74 1.47 6.32
N GLU A 37 0.31 2.73 6.30
CA GLU A 37 -0.49 3.32 7.39
C GLU A 37 -1.80 2.56 7.62
N LEU A 38 -2.53 2.20 6.56
CA LEU A 38 -3.77 1.42 6.68
C LEU A 38 -3.52 0.06 7.32
N CYS A 39 -2.44 -0.64 6.92
CA CYS A 39 -2.05 -1.92 7.52
C CYS A 39 -1.74 -1.79 9.01
N LEU A 40 -0.90 -0.80 9.39
CA LEU A 40 -0.53 -0.53 10.78
C LEU A 40 -1.76 -0.21 11.66
N ARG A 41 -2.69 0.59 11.14
CA ARG A 41 -3.95 0.93 11.82
C ARG A 41 -4.87 -0.27 11.95
N HIS A 42 -5.02 -1.06 10.87
CA HIS A 42 -5.88 -2.25 10.88
C HIS A 42 -5.43 -3.25 11.94
N ASP A 43 -4.14 -3.59 11.96
CA ASP A 43 -3.57 -4.54 12.92
C ASP A 43 -3.31 -3.92 14.31
N ARG A 44 -3.61 -2.61 14.48
CA ARG A 44 -3.46 -1.87 15.74
C ARG A 44 -2.04 -1.97 16.31
N ILE A 45 -1.05 -1.90 15.44
CA ILE A 45 0.36 -2.00 15.82
C ILE A 45 0.70 -0.90 16.83
N ARG A 46 1.44 -1.27 17.89
CA ARG A 46 1.90 -0.37 18.96
C ARG A 46 3.40 -0.24 19.02
N SER A 47 4.09 -1.27 18.55
CA SER A 47 5.53 -1.28 18.43
C SER A 47 5.97 -2.16 17.26
N CYS A 48 7.10 -1.83 16.65
CA CYS A 48 7.72 -2.60 15.56
C CYS A 48 9.18 -2.22 15.44
N SER A 49 9.92 -2.90 14.56
CA SER A 49 11.22 -2.41 14.08
C SER A 49 11.31 -2.55 12.56
N PHE A 50 12.22 -1.80 11.94
CA PHE A 50 12.45 -1.85 10.50
C PHE A 50 13.83 -1.28 10.16
N THR A 51 14.25 -1.46 8.92
CA THR A 51 15.56 -0.98 8.47
C THR A 51 15.73 0.53 8.66
N ALA A 52 16.90 0.94 9.14
CA ALA A 52 17.27 2.36 9.21
C ALA A 52 17.44 3.00 7.83
N PHE A 53 17.61 2.20 6.79
CA PHE A 53 17.87 2.66 5.42
C PHE A 53 16.59 2.59 4.57
N THR A 54 15.61 3.41 4.91
CA THR A 54 14.33 3.47 4.21
C THR A 54 13.88 4.91 3.96
N TYR A 55 12.78 5.05 3.22
CA TYR A 55 12.23 6.35 2.93
C TYR A 55 11.63 6.99 4.20
N LEU A 56 11.94 8.26 4.41
CA LEU A 56 11.60 9.01 5.62
C LEU A 56 10.12 8.91 6.02
N SER A 57 9.20 8.80 5.04
CA SER A 57 7.76 8.75 5.34
C SER A 57 7.33 7.55 6.19
N VAL A 58 8.13 6.47 6.22
CA VAL A 58 7.85 5.30 7.07
C VAL A 58 8.00 5.69 8.54
N ALA A 59 9.13 6.32 8.90
CA ALA A 59 9.36 6.83 10.25
C ALA A 59 8.32 7.91 10.63
N MET A 60 8.01 8.83 9.69
CA MET A 60 6.96 9.85 9.90
C MET A 60 5.59 9.21 10.16
N THR A 61 5.27 8.09 9.50
CA THR A 61 4.03 7.37 9.77
C THR A 61 4.01 6.79 11.18
N MET A 62 5.14 6.27 11.67
CA MET A 62 5.22 5.78 13.06
C MET A 62 5.00 6.91 14.07
N HIS A 63 5.63 8.09 13.87
CA HIS A 63 5.39 9.27 14.69
C HIS A 63 3.91 9.69 14.66
N LYS A 64 3.34 9.86 13.48
CA LYS A 64 1.94 10.22 13.28
C LYS A 64 0.97 9.27 14.01
N LEU A 65 1.31 7.99 14.11
CA LEU A 65 0.48 6.97 14.75
C LEU A 65 0.80 6.74 16.23
N GLY A 66 1.83 7.38 16.77
CA GLY A 66 2.31 7.13 18.11
C GLY A 66 2.85 5.71 18.33
N ILE A 67 3.38 5.08 17.27
CA ILE A 67 3.96 3.73 17.31
C ILE A 67 5.41 3.84 17.77
N LYS A 68 5.78 3.06 18.77
CA LYS A 68 7.17 2.91 19.19
C LYS A 68 7.93 2.06 18.16
N TYR A 69 9.10 2.50 17.72
CA TYR A 69 9.86 1.72 16.74
C TYR A 69 11.35 1.68 17.03
N GLY A 70 11.97 0.57 16.61
CA GLY A 70 13.41 0.39 16.53
C GLY A 70 13.89 0.51 15.08
N LEU A 71 15.16 0.94 14.91
CA LEU A 71 15.81 1.03 13.61
C LEU A 71 16.93 -0.01 13.52
N GLU A 72 16.79 -0.95 12.58
CA GLU A 72 17.70 -2.06 12.37
C GLU A 72 18.77 -1.72 11.33
N ASN A 73 19.96 -2.33 11.50
CA ASN A 73 21.05 -2.22 10.53
C ASN A 73 20.88 -3.25 9.40
N GLU A 74 19.74 -3.26 8.75
CA GLU A 74 19.38 -4.20 7.70
C GLU A 74 19.57 -3.56 6.32
N VAL A 75 20.39 -4.18 5.47
CA VAL A 75 20.49 -3.82 4.04
C VAL A 75 19.48 -4.65 3.27
N TRP A 76 18.65 -4.00 2.47
CA TRP A 76 17.56 -4.65 1.77
C TRP A 76 17.57 -4.38 0.27
N THR A 77 16.86 -5.22 -0.47
CA THR A 77 16.70 -5.11 -1.92
C THR A 77 15.27 -5.46 -2.31
N GLY A 78 14.59 -4.54 -2.97
CA GLY A 78 13.20 -4.69 -3.45
C GLY A 78 12.15 -4.52 -2.38
N GLU A 79 12.33 -5.14 -1.23
CA GLU A 79 11.40 -5.10 -0.11
C GLU A 79 12.10 -5.38 1.22
N TYR A 80 11.47 -4.99 2.31
CA TYR A 80 11.89 -5.33 3.67
C TYR A 80 10.68 -5.56 4.59
N HIS A 81 10.91 -6.28 5.67
CA HIS A 81 9.90 -6.58 6.67
C HIS A 81 9.81 -5.45 7.72
N ILE A 82 8.60 -5.04 8.06
CA ILE A 82 8.34 -4.30 9.30
C ILE A 82 8.18 -5.36 10.38
N HIS A 83 9.26 -5.59 11.15
CA HIS A 83 9.36 -6.68 12.11
C HIS A 83 8.29 -6.59 13.20
N ASP A 84 7.95 -7.73 13.79
CA ASP A 84 6.86 -7.91 14.76
C ASP A 84 5.45 -7.62 14.17
N THR A 85 5.34 -7.61 12.84
CA THR A 85 4.09 -7.46 12.10
C THR A 85 4.02 -8.44 10.94
N ARG A 86 2.89 -8.47 10.22
CA ARG A 86 2.76 -9.18 8.92
C ARG A 86 2.97 -8.25 7.72
N ILE A 87 3.50 -7.03 7.94
CA ILE A 87 3.57 -5.96 6.94
C ILE A 87 4.95 -5.94 6.30
N TRP A 88 4.98 -5.86 4.97
CA TRP A 88 6.17 -5.72 4.16
C TRP A 88 6.10 -4.43 3.34
N ASP A 89 7.15 -3.64 3.38
CA ASP A 89 7.34 -2.57 2.41
C ASP A 89 7.99 -3.15 1.15
N SER A 90 7.17 -3.42 0.15
CA SER A 90 7.57 -3.94 -1.16
C SER A 90 7.63 -2.84 -2.22
N ALA A 91 7.93 -1.60 -1.81
CA ALA A 91 7.88 -0.41 -2.67
C ALA A 91 8.81 -0.46 -3.88
N ARG A 92 9.77 -1.39 -3.93
CA ARG A 92 10.75 -1.53 -5.01
C ARG A 92 10.71 -2.91 -5.68
N ARG A 93 9.66 -3.68 -5.42
CA ARG A 93 9.46 -5.02 -6.00
C ARG A 93 8.07 -5.12 -6.62
N LEU A 94 8.01 -5.65 -7.84
CA LEU A 94 6.78 -6.07 -8.49
C LEU A 94 7.10 -7.20 -9.46
N ASP A 95 6.83 -8.44 -9.04
CA ASP A 95 7.05 -9.65 -9.81
C ASP A 95 5.75 -10.45 -9.93
N LYS A 96 5.65 -11.26 -10.99
CA LYS A 96 4.56 -12.22 -11.12
C LYS A 96 4.61 -13.25 -10.00
N ASN A 97 3.45 -13.55 -9.42
CA ASN A 97 3.30 -14.51 -8.32
C ASN A 97 4.18 -14.19 -7.08
N MET A 98 4.43 -12.91 -6.81
CA MET A 98 5.28 -12.50 -5.69
C MET A 98 4.60 -12.55 -4.33
N TYR A 99 3.28 -12.68 -4.30
CA TYR A 99 2.54 -12.62 -3.06
C TYR A 99 2.92 -13.76 -2.10
N ARG A 100 3.03 -13.45 -0.82
CA ARG A 100 3.30 -14.40 0.26
C ARG A 100 2.07 -14.54 1.17
N PRO A 101 1.48 -15.75 1.29
CA PRO A 101 0.33 -15.98 2.15
C PRO A 101 0.53 -15.49 3.59
N GLY A 102 -0.53 -14.94 4.17
CA GLY A 102 -0.53 -14.44 5.55
C GLY A 102 0.16 -13.08 5.74
N THR A 103 0.62 -12.42 4.67
CA THR A 103 1.28 -11.11 4.74
C THR A 103 0.40 -9.98 4.19
N MET A 104 0.80 -8.74 4.49
CA MET A 104 0.33 -7.53 3.81
C MET A 104 1.54 -6.88 3.12
N GLN A 105 1.63 -7.00 1.79
CA GLN A 105 2.72 -6.43 1.02
C GLN A 105 2.31 -5.09 0.41
N CYS A 106 3.01 -4.02 0.77
CA CYS A 106 2.71 -2.66 0.35
C CYS A 106 3.57 -2.26 -0.86
N LEU A 107 2.92 -2.02 -1.99
CA LEU A 107 3.53 -1.62 -3.25
C LEU A 107 3.55 -0.10 -3.42
N SER A 108 4.49 0.39 -4.23
CA SER A 108 4.57 1.79 -4.65
C SER A 108 4.56 1.91 -6.16
N PHE A 109 3.78 2.88 -6.66
CA PHE A 109 3.70 3.25 -8.07
C PHE A 109 4.27 4.64 -8.33
N GLY A 110 5.06 5.16 -7.39
CA GLY A 110 5.76 6.42 -7.53
C GLY A 110 6.85 6.37 -8.59
N HIS A 111 7.48 7.52 -8.83
CA HIS A 111 8.55 7.63 -9.80
C HIS A 111 9.72 6.68 -9.51
N GLY A 112 10.26 6.04 -10.56
CA GLY A 112 11.39 5.10 -10.45
C GLY A 112 11.05 3.74 -9.82
N LYS A 113 9.76 3.38 -9.75
CA LYS A 113 9.30 2.06 -9.30
C LYS A 113 9.11 1.11 -10.51
N PRO A 114 9.04 -0.21 -10.31
CA PRO A 114 8.84 -1.16 -11.40
C PRO A 114 7.60 -0.84 -12.26
N LEU A 115 6.49 -0.50 -11.63
CA LEU A 115 5.32 0.11 -12.26
C LEU A 115 5.22 1.55 -11.77
N HIS A 116 5.41 2.54 -12.66
CA HIS A 116 5.54 3.94 -12.25
C HIS A 116 4.51 4.82 -12.99
N ILE A 117 3.44 5.13 -12.29
CA ILE A 117 2.39 6.04 -12.77
C ILE A 117 2.52 7.45 -12.14
N GLY A 118 3.69 7.74 -11.56
CA GLY A 118 3.97 9.01 -10.90
C GLY A 118 3.54 9.05 -9.43
N ARG A 119 2.42 8.45 -9.10
CA ARG A 119 1.85 8.36 -7.75
C ARG A 119 1.09 7.04 -7.59
N GLY A 120 0.76 6.67 -6.36
CA GLY A 120 -0.05 5.50 -6.08
C GLY A 120 0.68 4.45 -5.24
N GLY A 121 -0.09 3.55 -4.72
CA GLY A 121 0.36 2.37 -3.99
C GLY A 121 -0.72 1.30 -3.99
N ALA A 122 -0.39 0.14 -3.42
CA ALA A 122 -1.38 -0.91 -3.19
C ALA A 122 -1.00 -1.79 -2.01
N ILE A 123 -1.98 -2.49 -1.46
CA ILE A 123 -1.81 -3.53 -0.46
C ILE A 123 -2.20 -4.86 -1.09
N LEU A 124 -1.30 -5.84 -1.05
CA LEU A 124 -1.57 -7.24 -1.40
C LEU A 124 -1.87 -8.00 -0.12
N LEU A 125 -2.95 -8.77 -0.07
CA LEU A 125 -3.35 -9.53 1.13
C LEU A 125 -4.25 -10.71 0.77
N ASP A 126 -4.43 -11.66 1.74
CA ASP A 126 -5.34 -12.80 1.62
C ASP A 126 -6.47 -12.82 2.69
N ASP A 127 -6.36 -11.97 3.70
CA ASP A 127 -7.36 -11.82 4.76
C ASP A 127 -8.57 -11.03 4.24
N LYS A 128 -9.68 -11.72 3.96
CA LYS A 128 -10.91 -11.12 3.45
C LYS A 128 -11.50 -10.09 4.41
N ALA A 129 -11.46 -10.35 5.71
CA ALA A 129 -12.01 -9.41 6.70
C ALA A 129 -11.20 -8.12 6.77
N ALA A 130 -9.86 -8.24 6.68
CA ALA A 130 -8.96 -7.09 6.56
C ALA A 130 -9.20 -6.31 5.26
N TYR A 131 -9.36 -7.02 4.14
CA TYR A 131 -9.69 -6.40 2.84
C TYR A 131 -10.97 -5.56 2.92
N GLU A 132 -12.09 -6.15 3.38
CA GLU A 132 -13.37 -5.45 3.50
C GLU A 132 -13.29 -4.24 4.45
N ALA A 133 -12.59 -4.38 5.57
CA ALA A 133 -12.41 -3.28 6.52
C ALA A 133 -11.57 -2.14 5.95
N MET A 134 -10.44 -2.44 5.28
CA MET A 134 -9.56 -1.42 4.73
C MET A 134 -10.11 -0.77 3.46
N LEU A 135 -10.97 -1.44 2.69
CA LEU A 135 -11.72 -0.80 1.59
C LEU A 135 -12.56 0.38 2.09
N LEU A 136 -13.25 0.20 3.22
CA LEU A 136 -14.01 1.29 3.84
C LEU A 136 -13.07 2.38 4.36
N GLN A 137 -12.01 1.97 5.08
CA GLN A 137 -11.06 2.90 5.68
C GLN A 137 -10.31 3.75 4.64
N ARG A 138 -10.01 3.18 3.47
CA ARG A 138 -9.35 3.89 2.37
C ARG A 138 -10.14 5.11 1.89
N TYR A 139 -11.46 5.08 2.01
CA TYR A 139 -12.32 6.13 1.50
C TYR A 139 -13.37 6.58 2.52
N ASP A 140 -12.96 7.35 3.50
CA ASP A 140 -13.82 8.05 4.48
C ASP A 140 -14.80 7.14 5.24
N GLY A 141 -14.54 5.84 5.33
CA GLY A 141 -15.44 4.86 5.94
C GLY A 141 -16.69 4.55 5.11
N ARG A 142 -16.73 4.93 3.84
CA ARG A 142 -17.88 4.75 2.95
C ARG A 142 -18.02 3.33 2.46
N ASN A 143 -19.24 2.83 2.47
CA ASN A 143 -19.61 1.63 1.73
C ASN A 143 -19.96 2.01 0.28
N LEU A 144 -19.10 1.63 -0.66
CA LEU A 144 -19.25 1.97 -2.08
C LEU A 144 -20.47 1.34 -2.75
N ASN A 145 -21.11 0.35 -2.10
CA ASN A 145 -22.36 -0.25 -2.57
C ASN A 145 -23.59 0.60 -2.20
N ILE A 146 -23.42 1.63 -1.38
CA ILE A 146 -24.48 2.58 -0.98
C ILE A 146 -24.27 3.89 -1.75
N SER A 147 -25.21 4.19 -2.67
CA SER A 147 -25.15 5.41 -3.46
C SER A 147 -26.54 6.03 -3.57
N PRO A 148 -26.70 7.34 -3.32
CA PRO A 148 -25.66 8.28 -2.91
C PRO A 148 -25.18 8.03 -1.46
N TRP A 149 -23.96 8.40 -1.17
CA TRP A 149 -23.33 8.12 0.14
C TRP A 149 -24.07 8.79 1.31
N GLU A 150 -24.77 9.89 1.04
CA GLU A 150 -25.58 10.62 2.02
C GLU A 150 -26.72 9.78 2.62
N THR A 151 -27.07 8.68 1.97
CA THR A 151 -28.07 7.72 2.49
C THR A 151 -27.48 6.71 3.45
N GLN A 152 -26.16 6.67 3.59
CA GLN A 152 -25.50 5.82 4.56
C GLN A 152 -25.58 6.42 5.96
N SER A 153 -26.16 5.68 6.90
CA SER A 153 -26.37 6.14 8.29
C SER A 153 -25.23 5.78 9.25
N THR A 154 -24.36 4.84 8.87
CA THR A 154 -23.28 4.37 9.74
C THR A 154 -21.97 4.32 8.97
N PHE A 155 -20.94 4.97 9.53
CA PHE A 155 -19.60 5.02 8.96
C PHE A 155 -18.58 4.43 9.93
N ARG A 156 -17.57 3.75 9.41
CA ARG A 156 -16.34 3.49 10.16
C ARG A 156 -15.43 4.72 10.07
N VAL A 157 -14.53 4.87 11.04
CA VAL A 157 -13.45 5.86 10.89
C VAL A 157 -12.63 5.46 9.67
N GLY A 158 -12.51 6.38 8.73
CA GLY A 158 -11.81 6.20 7.47
C GLY A 158 -10.92 7.40 7.16
N TYR A 159 -10.20 7.29 6.05
CA TYR A 159 -9.20 8.26 5.60
C TYR A 159 -9.41 8.56 4.13
N HIS A 160 -8.93 9.69 3.66
CA HIS A 160 -9.08 10.07 2.26
C HIS A 160 -7.87 9.62 1.42
N TYR A 161 -7.60 8.29 1.42
CA TYR A 161 -6.45 7.65 0.78
C TYR A 161 -6.80 6.94 -0.52
N LYS A 162 -7.95 7.25 -1.09
CA LYS A 162 -8.40 6.68 -2.36
C LYS A 162 -7.53 7.13 -3.52
N PRO A 163 -7.23 6.24 -4.48
CA PRO A 163 -6.63 6.63 -5.75
C PRO A 163 -7.67 7.33 -6.65
N THR A 164 -7.19 7.90 -7.75
CA THR A 164 -8.05 8.41 -8.81
C THR A 164 -8.29 7.35 -9.90
N PRO A 165 -9.37 7.47 -10.70
CA PRO A 165 -9.59 6.60 -11.85
C PRO A 165 -8.50 6.70 -12.90
N GLU A 166 -7.94 7.90 -13.09
CA GLU A 166 -6.87 8.17 -14.05
C GLU A 166 -5.60 7.41 -13.69
N GLU A 167 -5.24 7.40 -12.41
CA GLU A 167 -4.12 6.60 -11.89
C GLU A 167 -4.35 5.10 -12.14
N ALA A 168 -5.58 4.61 -11.92
CA ALA A 168 -5.91 3.21 -12.15
C ALA A 168 -5.89 2.84 -13.65
N ILE A 169 -6.38 3.70 -14.55
CA ILE A 169 -6.34 3.50 -16.00
C ILE A 169 -4.88 3.44 -16.48
N GLN A 170 -4.06 4.37 -16.02
CA GLN A 170 -2.64 4.38 -16.36
C GLN A 170 -1.92 3.14 -15.82
N GLY A 171 -2.21 2.75 -14.58
CA GLY A 171 -1.67 1.54 -13.97
C GLY A 171 -2.03 0.28 -14.75
N LEU A 172 -3.28 0.16 -15.19
CA LEU A 172 -3.75 -0.97 -15.98
C LEU A 172 -3.01 -1.06 -17.33
N ALA A 173 -2.91 0.05 -18.05
CA ALA A 173 -2.21 0.11 -19.33
C ALA A 173 -0.71 -0.23 -19.20
N MET A 174 -0.07 0.20 -18.13
CA MET A 174 1.35 -0.13 -17.88
C MET A 174 1.54 -1.59 -17.43
N LEU A 175 0.58 -2.14 -16.69
CA LEU A 175 0.66 -3.53 -16.22
C LEU A 175 0.59 -4.54 -17.39
N GLU A 176 -0.14 -4.22 -18.47
CA GLU A 176 -0.20 -5.04 -19.69
C GLU A 176 1.17 -5.25 -20.33
N GLY A 177 2.07 -4.27 -20.20
CA GLY A 177 3.43 -4.32 -20.76
C GLY A 177 4.53 -4.75 -19.78
N ILE A 178 4.17 -5.04 -18.52
CA ILE A 178 5.17 -5.34 -17.50
C ILE A 178 5.73 -6.75 -17.67
N LYS A 179 7.03 -6.92 -17.41
CA LYS A 179 7.66 -8.24 -17.45
C LYS A 179 7.22 -9.08 -16.24
N GLU A 180 7.27 -10.42 -16.40
CA GLU A 180 6.97 -11.32 -15.28
C GLU A 180 7.96 -11.15 -14.12
N HIS A 181 9.23 -10.89 -14.45
CA HIS A 181 10.26 -10.57 -13.47
C HIS A 181 10.87 -9.21 -13.80
N ASN A 182 10.76 -8.29 -12.87
CA ASN A 182 11.27 -6.94 -13.02
C ASN A 182 12.58 -6.81 -12.25
N PRO A 183 13.66 -6.32 -12.89
CA PRO A 183 14.90 -6.11 -12.17
C PRO A 183 14.65 -5.19 -10.98
N VAL A 184 15.13 -5.61 -9.83
CA VAL A 184 15.08 -4.77 -8.64
C VAL A 184 15.94 -3.53 -8.91
N PRO A 185 15.39 -2.33 -8.84
CA PRO A 185 16.20 -1.13 -9.03
C PRO A 185 17.37 -1.11 -8.06
N VAL A 186 18.53 -0.69 -8.52
CA VAL A 186 19.73 -0.50 -7.67
C VAL A 186 19.31 0.21 -6.38
N PRO A 187 19.74 -0.25 -5.20
CA PRO A 187 19.37 0.39 -3.95
C PRO A 187 19.64 1.89 -4.03
N ILE A 188 18.63 2.70 -3.85
CA ILE A 188 18.88 4.10 -3.56
C ILE A 188 19.55 4.11 -2.19
N ALA A 189 20.69 4.76 -2.07
CA ALA A 189 21.31 4.99 -0.78
C ALA A 189 20.38 5.92 0.03
N TYR A 190 19.46 5.33 0.77
CA TYR A 190 18.71 6.08 1.76
C TYR A 190 19.65 6.52 2.88
N PRO A 191 19.49 7.75 3.40
CA PRO A 191 20.23 8.15 4.58
C PRO A 191 19.89 7.22 5.76
N ASP A 192 20.83 7.06 6.66
CA ASP A 192 20.58 6.36 7.92
C ASP A 192 19.64 7.20 8.79
N LEU A 193 18.42 6.74 8.98
CA LEU A 193 17.39 7.47 9.75
C LEU A 193 17.79 7.69 11.22
N ARG A 194 18.75 6.93 11.77
CA ARG A 194 19.30 7.15 13.13
C ARG A 194 20.09 8.45 13.25
N THR A 195 20.51 9.02 12.11
CA THR A 195 21.25 10.30 12.06
C THR A 195 20.32 11.49 11.84
N ILE A 196 19.01 11.26 11.64
CA ILE A 196 18.01 12.28 11.37
C ILE A 196 17.22 12.58 12.64
N THR A 197 17.13 13.85 13.01
CA THR A 197 16.24 14.29 14.08
C THR A 197 14.87 14.61 13.49
N ILE A 198 13.83 13.97 14.03
CA ILE A 198 12.43 14.27 13.72
C ILE A 198 11.89 15.11 14.86
N THR A 199 11.38 16.29 14.54
CA THR A 199 10.77 17.22 15.51
C THR A 199 9.29 17.42 15.19
N ASP A 200 8.46 17.65 16.22
CA ASP A 200 7.06 18.04 16.07
C ASP A 200 6.94 19.47 15.53
#